data_e29e781f2d7cc83b472b050a20ce295f
#
_entry.id   e29e781f2d7cc83b472b050a20ce295f
#
_cell.length_a   1.000
_cell.length_b   1.000
_cell.length_c   1.000
_cell.angle_alpha   90.00
_cell.angle_beta   90.00
_cell.angle_gamma   90.00
#
_symmetry.space_group_name_H-M   'P 1'
#
loop_
_entity.id
_entity.type
_entity.pdbx_description
1 polymer ?
#
loop_
_entity_poly.entity_id
_entity_poly.type
_entity_poly.pdbx_seq_one_letter_code
_entity_poly.pdbx_strand_id
1 'polypeptide(L)'
;MPEQIVVNNEEPRIAIIDNKRAENFADVKQTQLYFMDVLKFLDSLPKEPIFDLVVTSPPYNIGKEYETQMPLDEYVRWQKKIIDRIYIRLKDTGSICWQVGNYVENGSITPLDIELAPIFKKLNMQLRNRIVWHFGHGLHNQTRFSGRYEVVMWYTKTDNYTFNLDPVRIPSKYPSKRSYRGENKGKLSCNPLGKNPEDVWDIPNVKGNHIHIFLLFIRL
;
A
#
# COMPACT_ATOMS: atom_id res chain seq x y z
N MET A 1 -4.89 31.05 -2.21
CA MET A 1 -5.96 30.11 -2.59
C MET A 1 -5.30 29.03 -3.43
N PRO A 2 -5.41 27.74 -3.11
CA PRO A 2 -4.88 26.71 -4.00
C PRO A 2 -5.74 26.69 -5.28
N GLU A 3 -5.08 26.69 -6.42
CA GLU A 3 -5.73 26.57 -7.72
C GLU A 3 -6.53 25.27 -7.78
N GLN A 4 -7.81 25.36 -8.10
CA GLN A 4 -8.66 24.21 -8.37
C GLN A 4 -8.20 23.59 -9.69
N ILE A 5 -7.61 22.39 -9.63
CA ILE A 5 -7.29 21.63 -10.83
C ILE A 5 -8.58 21.01 -11.34
N VAL A 6 -9.13 21.61 -12.39
CA VAL A 6 -10.25 21.03 -13.16
C VAL A 6 -9.66 19.96 -14.08
N VAL A 7 -9.96 18.70 -13.83
CA VAL A 7 -9.50 17.57 -14.66
C VAL A 7 -10.48 17.42 -15.82
N ASN A 8 -10.11 17.87 -17.01
CA ASN A 8 -10.76 17.46 -18.26
C ASN A 8 -10.12 16.16 -18.76
N ASN A 9 -10.94 15.15 -19.03
CA ASN A 9 -10.56 13.74 -19.24
C ASN A 9 -9.92 13.42 -20.61
N GLU A 10 -9.42 14.35 -21.41
CA GLU A 10 -9.12 14.06 -22.83
C GLU A 10 -7.64 13.96 -23.19
N GLU A 11 -6.70 14.42 -22.35
CA GLU A 11 -5.26 14.21 -22.62
C GLU A 11 -4.48 13.88 -21.34
N PRO A 12 -3.47 12.98 -21.40
CA PRO A 12 -2.62 12.70 -20.26
C PRO A 12 -1.80 13.94 -19.90
N ARG A 13 -1.99 14.46 -18.69
CA ARG A 13 -1.18 15.55 -18.16
C ARG A 13 -0.07 15.00 -17.28
N ILE A 14 1.14 15.47 -17.51
CA ILE A 14 2.29 15.15 -16.68
C ILE A 14 2.68 16.40 -15.92
N ALA A 15 2.66 16.34 -14.58
CA ALA A 15 3.26 17.37 -13.74
C ALA A 15 4.56 16.85 -13.17
N ILE A 16 5.63 17.62 -13.33
CA ILE A 16 6.94 17.31 -12.76
C ILE A 16 7.11 18.22 -11.55
N ILE A 17 7.29 17.61 -10.38
CA ILE A 17 7.55 18.32 -9.13
C ILE A 17 9.03 18.19 -8.81
N ASP A 18 9.75 19.32 -8.80
CA ASP A 18 11.13 19.37 -8.35
C ASP A 18 11.16 19.40 -6.82
N ASN A 19 11.62 18.32 -6.19
CA ASN A 19 11.60 18.13 -4.73
C ASN A 19 12.75 18.85 -4.02
N LYS A 20 13.13 20.06 -4.43
CA LYS A 20 14.20 20.87 -3.80
C LYS A 20 14.00 21.14 -2.31
N ARG A 21 12.84 20.87 -1.73
CA ARG A 21 12.51 21.09 -0.32
C ARG A 21 12.34 19.83 0.53
N ALA A 22 12.54 18.65 -0.02
CA ALA A 22 12.39 17.41 0.74
C ALA A 22 13.72 17.05 1.43
N GLU A 23 14.10 17.79 2.45
CA GLU A 23 15.31 17.55 3.26
C GLU A 23 15.37 16.16 3.92
N ASN A 24 14.24 15.46 4.00
CA ASN A 24 14.13 14.13 4.61
C ASN A 24 14.03 12.95 3.62
N PHE A 25 14.03 13.22 2.30
CA PHE A 25 14.01 12.19 1.26
C PHE A 25 15.29 12.34 0.43
N ALA A 26 16.43 11.99 1.02
CA ALA A 26 17.77 12.30 0.53
C ALA A 26 18.07 11.89 -0.93
N ASP A 27 17.25 11.00 -1.54
CA ASP A 27 17.50 10.44 -2.86
C ASP A 27 16.38 10.67 -3.90
N VAL A 28 15.27 11.30 -3.53
CA VAL A 28 14.18 11.59 -4.49
C VAL A 28 14.45 12.88 -5.24
N LYS A 29 15.11 12.78 -6.39
CA LYS A 29 15.46 13.94 -7.22
C LYS A 29 14.25 14.53 -7.94
N GLN A 30 13.26 13.73 -8.27
CA GLN A 30 12.11 14.15 -9.07
C GLN A 30 10.88 13.31 -8.78
N THR A 31 9.70 13.94 -8.70
CA THR A 31 8.39 13.28 -8.67
C THR A 31 7.65 13.61 -9.96
N GLN A 32 7.09 12.59 -10.61
CA GLN A 32 6.25 12.75 -11.79
C GLN A 32 4.82 12.33 -11.46
N LEU A 33 3.85 13.19 -11.78
CA LEU A 33 2.42 12.92 -11.63
C LEU A 33 1.79 12.71 -13.00
N TYR A 34 1.16 11.56 -13.19
CA TYR A 34 0.46 11.20 -14.42
C TYR A 34 -1.04 11.18 -14.15
N PHE A 35 -1.79 12.10 -14.76
CA PHE A 35 -3.25 12.17 -14.68
C PHE A 35 -3.86 11.38 -15.84
N MET A 36 -3.97 10.07 -15.69
CA MET A 36 -4.51 9.19 -16.73
C MET A 36 -4.98 7.86 -16.14
N ASP A 37 -5.69 7.09 -16.93
CA ASP A 37 -6.06 5.71 -16.59
C ASP A 37 -4.83 4.85 -16.34
N VAL A 38 -4.85 4.06 -15.26
CA VAL A 38 -3.71 3.26 -14.81
C VAL A 38 -3.28 2.20 -15.82
N LEU A 39 -4.22 1.59 -16.56
CA LEU A 39 -3.88 0.60 -17.58
C LEU A 39 -3.19 1.25 -18.76
N LYS A 40 -3.68 2.42 -19.21
CA LYS A 40 -3.03 3.22 -20.27
C LYS A 40 -1.63 3.64 -19.84
N PHE A 41 -1.47 4.09 -18.58
CA PHE A 41 -0.16 4.44 -18.02
C PHE A 41 0.79 3.24 -18.06
N LEU A 42 0.38 2.11 -17.50
CA LEU A 42 1.22 0.91 -17.47
C LEU A 42 1.53 0.39 -18.88
N ASP A 43 0.59 0.48 -19.83
CA ASP A 43 0.81 0.06 -21.20
C ASP A 43 1.76 1.00 -21.97
N SER A 44 1.92 2.26 -21.55
CA SER A 44 2.90 3.20 -22.12
C SER A 44 4.34 2.96 -21.67
N LEU A 45 4.54 2.19 -20.60
CA LEU A 45 5.88 1.90 -20.06
C LEU A 45 6.52 0.67 -20.72
N PRO A 46 7.87 0.59 -20.76
CA PRO A 46 8.59 -0.60 -21.19
C PRO A 46 8.12 -1.86 -20.43
N LYS A 47 8.14 -3.02 -21.11
CA LYS A 47 7.82 -4.31 -20.49
C LYS A 47 9.08 -4.97 -19.91
N GLU A 48 9.76 -4.26 -19.04
CA GLU A 48 11.02 -4.70 -18.39
C GLU A 48 11.00 -4.36 -16.90
N PRO A 49 11.79 -5.02 -16.05
CA PRO A 49 11.85 -4.78 -14.61
C PRO A 49 12.42 -3.39 -14.28
N ILE A 50 11.55 -2.42 -14.03
CA ILE A 50 11.91 -1.03 -13.71
C ILE A 50 11.46 -0.61 -12.31
N PHE A 51 10.44 -1.25 -11.73
CA PHE A 51 9.88 -0.84 -10.44
C PHE A 51 10.60 -1.48 -9.26
N ASP A 52 11.08 -0.66 -8.32
CA ASP A 52 11.58 -1.11 -7.02
C ASP A 52 10.45 -1.30 -6.01
N LEU A 53 9.45 -0.41 -6.03
CA LEU A 53 8.33 -0.44 -5.10
C LEU A 53 7.07 0.06 -5.80
N VAL A 54 5.97 -0.64 -5.58
CA VAL A 54 4.62 -0.22 -5.95
C VAL A 54 3.77 -0.16 -4.70
N VAL A 55 3.17 0.99 -4.41
CA VAL A 55 2.23 1.19 -3.31
C VAL A 55 0.95 1.77 -3.88
N THR A 56 -0.17 1.13 -3.61
CA THR A 56 -1.47 1.60 -4.12
C THR A 56 -2.61 1.22 -3.19
N SER A 57 -3.66 2.06 -3.23
CA SER A 57 -4.99 1.82 -2.70
C SER A 57 -5.97 1.97 -3.86
N PRO A 58 -6.26 0.91 -4.63
CA PRO A 58 -7.18 0.99 -5.74
C PRO A 58 -8.62 1.27 -5.26
N PRO A 59 -9.54 1.73 -6.15
CA PRO A 59 -10.96 1.83 -5.80
C PRO A 59 -11.49 0.52 -5.24
N TYR A 60 -12.34 0.57 -4.20
CA TYR A 60 -12.83 -0.63 -3.50
C TYR A 60 -14.15 -1.16 -4.02
N ASN A 61 -14.64 -0.60 -5.14
CA ASN A 61 -15.92 -0.97 -5.75
C ASN A 61 -17.14 -0.74 -4.84
N ILE A 62 -17.10 0.32 -4.02
CA ILE A 62 -18.14 0.63 -3.03
C ILE A 62 -19.10 1.75 -3.47
N GLY A 63 -19.06 2.15 -4.75
CA GLY A 63 -19.98 3.13 -5.34
C GLY A 63 -19.73 4.57 -4.87
N LYS A 64 -18.47 4.95 -4.66
CA LYS A 64 -18.10 6.35 -4.40
C LYS A 64 -18.23 7.20 -5.67
N GLU A 65 -18.32 8.51 -5.52
CA GLU A 65 -18.48 9.47 -6.63
C GLU A 65 -17.44 9.34 -7.74
N TYR A 66 -16.25 8.82 -7.41
CA TYR A 66 -15.10 8.67 -8.30
C TYR A 66 -14.96 7.27 -8.90
N GLU A 67 -15.88 6.34 -8.61
CA GLU A 67 -15.84 4.97 -9.14
C GLU A 67 -17.20 4.53 -9.68
N THR A 68 -17.18 3.72 -10.73
CA THR A 68 -18.37 3.01 -11.20
C THR A 68 -18.38 1.63 -10.57
N GLN A 69 -19.41 1.35 -9.77
CA GLN A 69 -19.59 0.03 -9.18
C GLN A 69 -19.81 -1.01 -10.26
N MET A 70 -19.12 -2.13 -10.17
CA MET A 70 -19.23 -3.26 -11.10
C MET A 70 -19.41 -4.57 -10.34
N PRO A 71 -19.86 -5.66 -10.98
CA PRO A 71 -19.89 -6.99 -10.38
C PRO A 71 -18.52 -7.38 -9.81
N LEU A 72 -18.51 -8.07 -8.67
CA LEU A 72 -17.26 -8.40 -7.95
C LEU A 72 -16.27 -9.18 -8.82
N ASP A 73 -16.76 -10.12 -9.61
CA ASP A 73 -15.92 -10.91 -10.51
C ASP A 73 -15.28 -10.07 -11.64
N GLU A 74 -15.99 -9.04 -12.11
CA GLU A 74 -15.46 -8.07 -13.07
C GLU A 74 -14.40 -7.18 -12.42
N TYR A 75 -14.66 -6.72 -11.19
CA TYR A 75 -13.69 -5.99 -10.38
C TYR A 75 -12.39 -6.78 -10.19
N VAL A 76 -12.49 -8.06 -9.80
CA VAL A 76 -11.32 -8.94 -9.63
C VAL A 76 -10.56 -9.11 -10.96
N ARG A 77 -11.27 -9.27 -12.09
CA ARG A 77 -10.65 -9.34 -13.42
C ARG A 77 -9.93 -8.04 -13.80
N TRP A 78 -10.52 -6.90 -13.45
CA TRP A 78 -9.91 -5.59 -13.68
C TRP A 78 -8.64 -5.41 -12.83
N GLN A 79 -8.70 -5.71 -11.54
CA GLN A 79 -7.53 -5.70 -10.65
C GLN A 79 -6.41 -6.62 -11.18
N LYS A 80 -6.79 -7.81 -11.66
CA LYS A 80 -5.82 -8.74 -12.26
C LYS A 80 -5.08 -8.11 -13.44
N LYS A 81 -5.76 -7.39 -14.33
CA LYS A 81 -5.10 -6.72 -15.48
C LYS A 81 -4.04 -5.72 -15.04
N ILE A 82 -4.27 -5.02 -13.94
CA ILE A 82 -3.33 -4.05 -13.36
C ILE A 82 -2.16 -4.78 -12.73
N ILE A 83 -2.42 -5.77 -11.87
CA ILE A 83 -1.41 -6.56 -11.16
C ILE A 83 -0.48 -7.27 -12.14
N ASP A 84 -1.01 -7.89 -13.20
CA ASP A 84 -0.20 -8.57 -14.23
C ASP A 84 0.80 -7.60 -14.90
N ARG A 85 0.38 -6.35 -15.21
CA ARG A 85 1.23 -5.33 -15.82
C ARG A 85 2.30 -4.81 -14.89
N ILE A 86 1.97 -4.66 -13.62
CA ILE A 86 2.91 -4.28 -12.56
C ILE A 86 3.94 -5.40 -12.37
N TYR A 87 3.50 -6.66 -12.30
CA TYR A 87 4.38 -7.81 -12.10
C TYR A 87 5.50 -7.92 -13.13
N ILE A 88 5.18 -7.70 -14.43
CA ILE A 88 6.17 -7.72 -15.50
C ILE A 88 7.26 -6.66 -15.28
N ARG A 89 6.88 -5.52 -14.69
CA ARG A 89 7.76 -4.37 -14.47
C ARG A 89 8.42 -4.33 -13.10
N LEU A 90 8.01 -5.20 -12.20
CA LEU A 90 8.59 -5.30 -10.87
C LEU A 90 9.95 -5.98 -10.94
N LYS A 91 10.99 -5.36 -10.37
CA LYS A 91 12.31 -5.97 -10.19
C LYS A 91 12.23 -7.19 -9.28
N ASP A 92 13.20 -8.10 -9.38
CA ASP A 92 13.24 -9.29 -8.51
C ASP A 92 13.45 -8.92 -7.03
N THR A 93 14.09 -7.77 -6.78
CA THR A 93 14.25 -7.16 -5.44
C THR A 93 13.07 -6.28 -5.01
N GLY A 94 12.09 -6.08 -5.91
CA GLY A 94 10.99 -5.14 -5.74
C GLY A 94 9.86 -5.67 -4.87
N SER A 95 9.04 -4.74 -4.39
CA SER A 95 7.88 -5.00 -3.53
C SER A 95 6.60 -4.39 -4.08
N ILE A 96 5.47 -5.06 -3.83
CA ILE A 96 4.12 -4.53 -4.04
C ILE A 96 3.43 -4.43 -2.68
N CYS A 97 2.95 -3.23 -2.34
CA CYS A 97 2.07 -2.97 -1.21
C CYS A 97 0.68 -2.62 -1.75
N TRP A 98 -0.27 -3.52 -1.60
CA TRP A 98 -1.62 -3.40 -2.12
C TRP A 98 -2.61 -3.23 -0.99
N GLN A 99 -3.13 -2.01 -0.81
CA GLN A 99 -4.10 -1.70 0.24
C GLN A 99 -5.51 -1.92 -0.28
N VAL A 100 -6.34 -2.58 0.52
CA VAL A 100 -7.77 -2.79 0.24
C VAL A 100 -8.59 -2.80 1.52
N GLY A 101 -9.87 -2.44 1.37
CA GLY A 101 -10.88 -2.58 2.40
C GLY A 101 -11.79 -3.79 2.15
N ASN A 102 -13.02 -3.66 2.65
CA ASN A 102 -14.07 -4.64 2.45
C ASN A 102 -15.09 -4.15 1.43
N TYR A 103 -15.45 -5.00 0.49
CA TYR A 103 -16.65 -4.84 -0.33
C TYR A 103 -17.88 -5.26 0.47
N VAL A 104 -18.96 -4.47 0.42
CA VAL A 104 -20.19 -4.78 1.14
C VAL A 104 -21.36 -4.75 0.17
N GLU A 105 -22.05 -5.88 0.05
CA GLU A 105 -23.23 -6.00 -0.77
C GLU A 105 -24.36 -6.69 0.01
N ASN A 106 -25.55 -6.11 0.01
CA ASN A 106 -26.73 -6.65 0.70
C ASN A 106 -26.46 -7.02 2.18
N GLY A 107 -25.60 -6.24 2.87
CA GLY A 107 -25.23 -6.49 4.26
C GLY A 107 -24.14 -7.55 4.46
N SER A 108 -23.76 -8.29 3.41
CA SER A 108 -22.67 -9.26 3.45
C SER A 108 -21.32 -8.56 3.20
N ILE A 109 -20.28 -9.03 3.89
CA ILE A 109 -18.92 -8.51 3.75
C ILE A 109 -18.09 -9.49 2.93
N THR A 110 -17.43 -8.96 1.88
CA THR A 110 -16.41 -9.68 1.13
C THR A 110 -15.07 -8.98 1.34
N PRO A 111 -14.10 -9.59 2.04
CA PRO A 111 -12.77 -9.04 2.23
C PRO A 111 -11.99 -9.05 0.92
N LEU A 112 -11.68 -7.88 0.36
CA LEU A 112 -11.03 -7.78 -0.96
C LEU A 112 -9.59 -8.32 -0.96
N ASP A 113 -8.90 -8.32 0.17
CA ASP A 113 -7.59 -8.94 0.30
C ASP A 113 -7.64 -10.45 0.06
N ILE A 114 -8.71 -11.12 0.50
CA ILE A 114 -8.93 -12.57 0.26
C ILE A 114 -9.24 -12.82 -1.22
N GLU A 115 -10.10 -12.00 -1.83
CA GLU A 115 -10.48 -12.14 -3.25
C GLU A 115 -9.31 -11.88 -4.21
N LEU A 116 -8.40 -10.97 -3.86
CA LEU A 116 -7.27 -10.61 -4.71
C LEU A 116 -6.02 -11.49 -4.48
N ALA A 117 -5.86 -12.08 -3.30
CA ALA A 117 -4.70 -12.92 -2.98
C ALA A 117 -4.42 -14.05 -4.00
N PRO A 118 -5.42 -14.75 -4.58
CA PRO A 118 -5.19 -15.75 -5.61
C PRO A 118 -4.49 -15.22 -6.86
N ILE A 119 -4.62 -13.93 -7.19
CA ILE A 119 -3.96 -13.31 -8.35
C ILE A 119 -2.44 -13.32 -8.12
N PHE A 120 -2.00 -12.84 -6.97
CA PHE A 120 -0.58 -12.81 -6.59
C PHE A 120 0.01 -14.22 -6.46
N LYS A 121 -0.77 -15.16 -5.91
CA LYS A 121 -0.37 -16.57 -5.79
C LYS A 121 -0.15 -17.21 -7.17
N LYS A 122 -1.00 -16.94 -8.16
CA LYS A 122 -0.84 -17.45 -9.54
C LYS A 122 0.42 -16.90 -10.22
N LEU A 123 0.90 -15.73 -9.80
CA LEU A 123 2.16 -15.13 -10.25
C LEU A 123 3.37 -15.63 -9.46
N ASN A 124 3.20 -16.61 -8.56
CA ASN A 124 4.23 -17.12 -7.65
C ASN A 124 4.84 -16.05 -6.73
N MET A 125 4.12 -14.96 -6.46
CA MET A 125 4.55 -13.95 -5.50
C MET A 125 4.38 -14.43 -4.07
N GLN A 126 5.29 -14.01 -3.19
CA GLN A 126 5.30 -14.38 -1.78
C GLN A 126 4.69 -13.26 -0.95
N LEU A 127 3.66 -13.57 -0.18
CA LEU A 127 3.09 -12.67 0.81
C LEU A 127 4.03 -12.55 2.00
N ARG A 128 4.60 -11.36 2.25
CA ARG A 128 5.50 -11.12 3.38
C ARG A 128 4.74 -10.76 4.64
N ASN A 129 3.78 -9.83 4.51
CA ASN A 129 2.87 -9.48 5.60
C ASN A 129 1.48 -9.17 5.04
N ARG A 130 0.49 -9.43 5.85
CA ARG A 130 -0.87 -8.92 5.77
C ARG A 130 -1.03 -7.89 6.88
N ILE A 131 -0.65 -6.63 6.58
CA ILE A 131 -0.60 -5.56 7.55
C ILE A 131 -2.02 -5.05 7.79
N VAL A 132 -2.46 -5.00 9.05
CA VAL A 132 -3.73 -4.42 9.45
C VAL A 132 -3.50 -2.95 9.78
N TRP A 133 -4.07 -2.07 8.98
CA TRP A 133 -4.12 -0.64 9.29
C TRP A 133 -5.40 -0.32 10.06
N HIS A 134 -5.27 -0.14 11.37
CA HIS A 134 -6.34 0.28 12.26
C HIS A 134 -6.40 1.81 12.31
N PHE A 135 -7.55 2.40 12.00
CA PHE A 135 -7.72 3.85 11.93
C PHE A 135 -8.66 4.44 12.98
N GLY A 136 -9.28 3.63 13.80
CA GLY A 136 -10.02 4.02 15.02
C GLY A 136 -11.36 4.76 14.80
N HIS A 137 -11.59 5.34 13.63
CA HIS A 137 -12.76 6.15 13.32
C HIS A 137 -13.64 5.54 12.21
N GLY A 138 -14.90 5.97 12.16
CA GLY A 138 -15.86 5.57 11.11
C GLY A 138 -17.28 5.48 11.64
N LEU A 139 -18.25 5.20 10.78
CA LEU A 139 -19.65 5.05 11.13
C LEU A 139 -19.86 3.86 12.06
N HIS A 140 -20.73 4.04 13.06
CA HIS A 140 -21.14 2.95 13.92
C HIS A 140 -22.16 2.07 13.22
N ASN A 141 -21.91 0.76 13.24
CA ASN A 141 -22.88 -0.22 12.76
C ASN A 141 -23.76 -0.67 13.93
N GLN A 142 -25.05 -0.89 13.68
CA GLN A 142 -26.01 -1.31 14.70
C GLN A 142 -26.30 -2.82 14.69
N THR A 143 -25.95 -3.53 13.60
CA THR A 143 -26.30 -4.93 13.39
C THR A 143 -25.09 -5.87 13.40
N ARG A 144 -23.87 -5.32 13.43
CA ARG A 144 -22.59 -6.04 13.53
C ARG A 144 -21.51 -5.17 14.13
N PHE A 145 -20.34 -5.71 14.42
CA PHE A 145 -19.20 -4.91 14.86
C PHE A 145 -18.81 -3.88 13.81
N SER A 146 -18.46 -2.68 14.24
CA SER A 146 -18.02 -1.60 13.38
C SER A 146 -16.61 -1.89 12.83
N GLY A 147 -16.45 -1.93 11.50
CA GLY A 147 -15.14 -2.07 10.86
C GLY A 147 -14.26 -0.86 11.16
N ARG A 148 -13.00 -1.10 11.53
CA ARG A 148 -12.04 -0.05 11.91
C ARG A 148 -10.66 -0.31 11.36
N TYR A 149 -10.54 -1.16 10.34
CA TYR A 149 -9.26 -1.46 9.72
C TYR A 149 -9.41 -1.70 8.22
N GLU A 150 -8.32 -1.53 7.54
CA GLU A 150 -8.08 -1.98 6.17
C GLU A 150 -6.81 -2.83 6.15
N VAL A 151 -6.51 -3.45 5.03
CA VAL A 151 -5.40 -4.39 4.90
C VAL A 151 -4.44 -3.92 3.83
N VAL A 152 -3.14 -3.89 4.14
CA VAL A 152 -2.08 -3.74 3.16
C VAL A 152 -1.40 -5.10 2.97
N MET A 153 -1.55 -5.67 1.79
CA MET A 153 -0.87 -6.89 1.40
C MET A 153 0.51 -6.55 0.85
N TRP A 154 1.58 -7.01 1.51
CA TRP A 154 2.93 -6.83 1.02
C TRP A 154 3.44 -8.10 0.35
N TYR A 155 3.68 -7.99 -0.96
CA TYR A 155 4.16 -9.08 -1.81
C TYR A 155 5.53 -8.79 -2.39
N THR A 156 6.34 -9.86 -2.59
CA THR A 156 7.63 -9.82 -3.30
C THR A 156 7.71 -10.97 -4.31
N LYS A 157 8.55 -10.84 -5.33
CA LYS A 157 8.81 -11.93 -6.29
C LYS A 157 9.73 -13.00 -5.73
N THR A 158 10.77 -12.59 -5.00
CA THR A 158 11.86 -13.44 -4.52
C THR A 158 12.13 -13.19 -3.05
N ASP A 159 12.99 -14.01 -2.44
CA ASP A 159 13.49 -13.78 -1.08
C ASP A 159 14.58 -12.69 -1.01
N ASN A 160 15.11 -12.28 -2.17
CA ASN A 160 16.09 -11.18 -2.26
C ASN A 160 15.38 -9.83 -2.48
N TYR A 161 14.58 -9.40 -1.51
CA TYR A 161 13.86 -8.14 -1.55
C TYR A 161 14.50 -7.09 -0.63
N THR A 162 14.28 -5.82 -0.94
CA THR A 162 14.77 -4.71 -0.12
C THR A 162 13.89 -4.52 1.11
N PHE A 163 14.49 -4.63 2.30
CA PHE A 163 13.85 -4.30 3.57
C PHE A 163 14.87 -3.69 4.54
N ASN A 164 14.74 -2.40 4.81
CA ASN A 164 15.61 -1.65 5.73
C ASN A 164 14.92 -1.52 7.08
N LEU A 165 15.28 -2.40 8.02
CA LEU A 165 14.63 -2.45 9.33
C LEU A 165 14.97 -1.26 10.22
N ASP A 166 16.23 -0.79 10.23
CA ASP A 166 16.69 0.19 11.22
C ASP A 166 15.95 1.53 11.18
N PRO A 167 15.62 2.11 10.00
CA PRO A 167 14.84 3.35 9.92
C PRO A 167 13.40 3.24 10.43
N VAL A 168 12.84 2.03 10.49
CA VAL A 168 11.44 1.80 10.89
C VAL A 168 11.29 1.23 12.30
N ARG A 169 12.40 1.02 13.04
CA ARG A 169 12.35 0.52 14.40
C ARG A 169 11.56 1.45 15.31
N ILE A 170 10.82 0.84 16.22
CA ILE A 170 10.10 1.54 17.28
C ILE A 170 10.75 1.25 18.64
N PRO A 171 10.57 2.12 19.65
CA PRO A 171 11.15 1.91 20.97
C PRO A 171 10.75 0.55 21.56
N SER A 172 11.70 -0.16 22.13
CA SER A 172 11.43 -1.39 22.87
C SER A 172 10.65 -1.09 24.13
N LYS A 173 9.63 -1.88 24.45
CA LYS A 173 8.84 -1.72 25.69
C LYS A 173 9.69 -1.82 26.97
N TYR A 174 10.76 -2.63 26.89
CA TYR A 174 11.67 -2.87 28.01
C TYR A 174 13.14 -2.72 27.56
N PRO A 175 13.63 -1.50 27.32
CA PRO A 175 14.95 -1.26 26.69
C PRO A 175 16.12 -1.77 27.56
N SER A 176 15.96 -1.82 28.89
CA SER A 176 17.00 -2.28 29.82
C SER A 176 16.92 -3.77 30.16
N LYS A 177 15.99 -4.52 29.54
CA LYS A 177 15.84 -5.95 29.81
C LYS A 177 17.12 -6.70 29.46
N ARG A 178 17.59 -7.56 30.40
CA ARG A 178 18.75 -8.40 30.22
C ARG A 178 18.35 -9.85 30.07
N SER A 179 19.16 -10.60 29.33
CA SER A 179 18.99 -12.04 29.15
C SER A 179 19.17 -12.76 30.46
N TYR A 180 18.23 -13.65 30.80
CA TYR A 180 18.16 -14.33 32.08
C TYR A 180 18.95 -15.63 32.08
N ARG A 181 19.14 -16.29 30.93
CA ARG A 181 19.75 -17.61 30.79
C ARG A 181 20.72 -17.68 29.61
N GLY A 182 21.54 -18.77 29.60
CA GLY A 182 22.45 -19.10 28.52
C GLY A 182 23.68 -18.20 28.44
N GLU A 183 24.41 -18.30 27.33
CA GLU A 183 25.65 -17.54 27.06
C GLU A 183 25.48 -16.02 27.06
N ASN A 184 24.28 -15.54 26.86
CA ASN A 184 23.96 -14.11 26.85
C ASN A 184 23.42 -13.61 28.20
N LYS A 185 23.52 -14.41 29.30
CA LYS A 185 23.07 -13.99 30.63
C LYS A 185 23.73 -12.66 31.04
N GLY A 186 22.89 -11.74 31.46
CA GLY A 186 23.33 -10.39 31.87
C GLY A 186 23.52 -9.37 30.71
N LYS A 187 23.61 -9.79 29.46
CA LYS A 187 23.65 -8.89 28.30
C LYS A 187 22.26 -8.32 28.01
N LEU A 188 22.18 -7.14 27.38
CA LEU A 188 20.93 -6.58 26.90
C LEU A 188 20.25 -7.57 25.94
N SER A 189 18.95 -7.82 26.16
CA SER A 189 18.18 -8.77 25.36
C SER A 189 17.48 -8.13 24.15
N CYS A 190 17.52 -6.80 24.04
CA CYS A 190 16.89 -6.04 22.97
C CYS A 190 17.93 -5.19 22.21
N ASN A 191 17.64 -4.92 20.95
CA ASN A 191 18.47 -4.04 20.13
C ASN A 191 18.37 -2.60 20.70
N PRO A 192 19.51 -1.89 20.90
CA PRO A 192 19.52 -0.50 21.35
C PRO A 192 18.72 0.45 20.44
N LEU A 193 18.68 0.17 19.12
CA LEU A 193 17.91 0.94 18.14
C LEU A 193 16.38 0.68 18.23
N GLY A 194 15.94 -0.24 19.10
CA GLY A 194 14.54 -0.58 19.23
C GLY A 194 14.15 -1.91 18.59
N LYS A 195 12.85 -2.22 18.61
CA LYS A 195 12.26 -3.45 18.05
C LYS A 195 11.74 -3.25 16.63
N ASN A 196 11.60 -4.33 15.89
CA ASN A 196 10.82 -4.36 14.66
C ASN A 196 9.36 -3.97 14.97
N PRO A 197 8.72 -3.07 14.21
CA PRO A 197 7.30 -2.82 14.31
C PRO A 197 6.46 -4.08 14.13
N GLU A 198 5.26 -4.05 14.65
CA GLU A 198 4.26 -5.09 14.44
C GLU A 198 3.52 -4.86 13.12
N ASP A 199 2.81 -5.85 12.63
CA ASP A 199 2.00 -5.77 11.41
C ASP A 199 0.56 -5.30 11.68
N VAL A 200 0.33 -4.72 12.85
CA VAL A 200 -0.89 -3.95 13.18
C VAL A 200 -0.47 -2.50 13.40
N TRP A 201 -0.89 -1.64 12.47
CA TRP A 201 -0.59 -0.21 12.50
C TRP A 201 -1.77 0.58 13.01
N ASP A 202 -1.57 1.33 14.09
CA ASP A 202 -2.57 2.24 14.64
C ASP A 202 -2.26 3.66 14.17
N ILE A 203 -2.80 4.01 13.00
CA ILE A 203 -2.59 5.29 12.35
C ILE A 203 -3.96 5.90 12.03
N PRO A 204 -4.32 7.03 12.66
CA PRO A 204 -5.59 7.70 12.38
C PRO A 204 -5.72 8.06 10.90
N ASN A 205 -6.92 7.88 10.35
CA ASN A 205 -7.22 8.36 9.02
C ASN A 205 -7.26 9.89 8.97
N VAL A 206 -6.96 10.46 7.82
CA VAL A 206 -7.03 11.91 7.60
C VAL A 206 -8.50 12.34 7.61
N LYS A 207 -8.82 13.35 8.43
CA LYS A 207 -10.16 13.94 8.54
C LYS A 207 -10.21 15.22 7.69
N GLY A 208 -11.33 15.45 7.01
CA GLY A 208 -11.61 16.69 6.32
C GLY A 208 -11.92 16.54 4.83
N ASN A 209 -12.20 17.66 4.17
CA ASN A 209 -12.49 17.72 2.72
C ASN A 209 -11.21 17.57 1.89
N HIS A 210 -10.54 16.44 2.01
CA HIS A 210 -9.41 16.12 1.15
C HIS A 210 -9.92 15.60 -0.19
N ILE A 211 -9.34 16.10 -1.27
CA ILE A 211 -9.55 15.57 -2.61
C ILE A 211 -9.01 14.13 -2.57
N HIS A 212 -9.90 13.16 -2.78
CA HIS A 212 -9.52 11.77 -2.90
C HIS A 212 -8.81 11.58 -4.24
N ILE A 213 -7.49 11.51 -4.21
CA ILE A 213 -6.68 11.17 -5.38
C ILE A 213 -6.24 9.72 -5.19
N PHE A 214 -6.63 8.84 -6.12
CA PHE A 214 -6.05 7.50 -6.18
C PHE A 214 -4.65 7.61 -6.77
N LEU A 215 -3.66 7.36 -5.94
CA LEU A 215 -2.27 7.42 -6.35
C LEU A 215 -1.73 5.99 -6.45
N LEU A 216 -1.22 5.66 -7.62
CA LEU A 216 -0.29 4.57 -7.79
C LEU A 216 1.10 5.16 -7.59
N PHE A 217 1.69 4.91 -6.42
CA PHE A 217 3.08 5.28 -6.18
C PHE A 217 3.99 4.21 -6.75
N ILE A 218 4.91 4.63 -7.61
CA ILE A 218 5.93 3.76 -8.18
C ILE A 218 7.28 4.40 -7.92
N ARG A 219 8.19 3.64 -7.32
CA ARG A 219 9.61 3.97 -7.25
C ARG A 219 10.35 3.18 -8.33
N LEU A 220 11.06 3.89 -9.18
CA LEU A 220 11.92 3.35 -10.23
C LEU A 220 13.34 3.10 -9.72
#